data_4b7ac726e485056bddbdecf2e30eabd9
#
_entry.id   4b7ac726e485056bddbdecf2e30eabd9
#
_cell.length_a   1.000
_cell.length_b   1.000
_cell.length_c   1.000
_cell.angle_alpha   90.00
_cell.angle_beta   90.00
_cell.angle_gamma   90.00
#
_symmetry.space_group_name_H-M   'P 1'
#
loop_
_entity.id
_entity.type
_entity.pdbx_description
1 polymer ?
#
loop_
_entity_poly.entity_id
_entity_poly.type
_entity_poly.pdbx_seq_one_letter_code
_entity_poly.pdbx_strand_id
1 'polypeptide(L)'
;MLVIAHHNISDTDGFWAGAKELTKNLPGNLKVHGVYPAKDGKTGTCLWEAENVQEVQQFLDKNAGQFAKNFCYEVNVEQSVGLPKIQLAEAHL
;
A
#
# COMPACT_ATOMS: atom_id res chain seq x y z
N MET A 1 4.77 -11.03 2.96
CA MET A 1 3.34 -11.18 2.64
C MET A 1 2.85 -10.03 1.76
N LEU A 2 1.75 -10.21 1.09
CA LEU A 2 1.09 -9.11 0.41
C LEU A 2 0.11 -8.42 1.33
N VAL A 3 0.09 -7.10 1.27
CA VAL A 3 -0.75 -6.25 2.10
C VAL A 3 -1.49 -5.26 1.19
N ILE A 4 -2.80 -5.18 1.35
CA ILE A 4 -3.58 -4.10 0.74
C ILE A 4 -3.62 -2.94 1.72
N ALA A 5 -3.43 -1.72 1.20
CA ALA A 5 -3.66 -0.50 1.95
C ALA A 5 -4.76 0.28 1.23
N HIS A 6 -5.86 0.51 1.92
CA HIS A 6 -6.96 1.32 1.41
C HIS A 6 -6.88 2.70 2.06
N HIS A 7 -7.02 3.74 1.25
CA HIS A 7 -6.89 5.13 1.70
C HIS A 7 -8.21 5.87 1.51
N ASN A 8 -8.71 6.48 2.58
CA ASN A 8 -9.78 7.47 2.52
C ASN A 8 -9.13 8.84 2.66
N ILE A 9 -9.12 9.60 1.57
CA ILE A 9 -8.25 10.76 1.41
C ILE A 9 -9.01 12.05 1.68
N SER A 10 -8.55 12.85 2.65
CA SER A 10 -9.13 14.13 2.99
C SER A 10 -8.48 15.30 2.25
N ASP A 11 -7.19 15.16 1.93
CA ASP A 11 -6.45 16.16 1.16
C ASP A 11 -5.85 15.46 -0.07
N THR A 12 -6.59 15.52 -1.17
CA THR A 12 -6.25 14.81 -2.40
C THR A 12 -4.90 15.25 -2.96
N ASP A 13 -4.68 16.55 -3.07
CA ASP A 13 -3.44 17.06 -3.65
C ASP A 13 -2.23 16.73 -2.78
N GLY A 14 -2.37 16.93 -1.47
CA GLY A 14 -1.30 16.62 -0.53
C GLY A 14 -0.95 15.14 -0.50
N PHE A 15 -1.98 14.29 -0.50
CA PHE A 15 -1.77 12.84 -0.47
C PHE A 15 -1.01 12.37 -1.72
N TRP A 16 -1.48 12.75 -2.90
CA TRP A 16 -0.88 12.22 -4.14
C TRP A 16 0.49 12.80 -4.43
N ALA A 17 0.73 14.05 -4.06
CA ALA A 17 2.08 14.63 -4.14
C ALA A 17 3.04 13.88 -3.20
N GLY A 18 2.60 13.62 -1.98
CA GLY A 18 3.39 12.87 -1.01
C GLY A 18 3.64 11.43 -1.44
N ALA A 19 2.63 10.78 -2.03
CA ALA A 19 2.74 9.40 -2.48
C ALA A 19 3.84 9.22 -3.52
N LYS A 20 3.99 10.18 -4.45
CA LYS A 20 5.05 10.12 -5.44
C LYS A 20 6.44 10.15 -4.79
N GLU A 21 6.61 10.98 -3.77
CA GLU A 21 7.89 11.06 -3.08
C GLU A 21 8.16 9.82 -2.22
N LEU A 22 7.13 9.31 -1.53
CA LEU A 22 7.28 8.14 -0.69
C LEU A 22 7.70 6.90 -1.48
N THR A 23 7.11 6.71 -2.66
CA THR A 23 7.40 5.52 -3.46
C THR A 23 8.80 5.52 -4.05
N LYS A 24 9.48 6.67 -4.10
CA LYS A 24 10.86 6.77 -4.57
C LYS A 24 11.87 6.33 -3.52
N ASN A 25 11.52 6.43 -2.23
CA ASN A 25 12.47 6.23 -1.14
C ASN A 25 11.87 5.35 -0.04
N LEU A 26 11.44 4.15 -0.41
CA LEU A 26 10.87 3.21 0.56
C LEU A 26 11.97 2.57 1.41
N PRO A 27 11.68 2.26 2.69
CA PRO A 27 12.57 1.42 3.47
C PRO A 27 12.77 0.08 2.79
N GLY A 28 13.92 -0.56 3.01
CA GLY A 28 14.27 -1.80 2.34
C GLY A 28 13.34 -2.98 2.61
N ASN A 29 12.57 -2.91 3.71
CA ASN A 29 11.62 -3.96 4.07
C ASN A 29 10.24 -3.79 3.46
N LEU A 30 10.00 -2.69 2.72
CA LEU A 30 8.71 -2.41 2.10
C LEU A 30 8.86 -2.29 0.59
N LYS A 31 7.92 -2.91 -0.13
CA LYS A 31 7.83 -2.75 -1.59
C LYS A 31 6.38 -2.43 -1.94
N VAL A 32 6.19 -1.56 -2.92
CA VAL A 32 4.87 -1.30 -3.47
C VAL A 32 4.80 -1.89 -4.87
N HIS A 33 3.79 -2.72 -5.10
CA HIS A 33 3.59 -3.40 -6.38
C HIS A 33 2.58 -2.68 -7.27
N GLY A 34 1.71 -1.89 -6.68
CA GLY A 34 0.72 -1.15 -7.44
C GLY A 34 0.09 -0.06 -6.63
N VAL A 35 -0.32 1.01 -7.30
CA VAL A 35 -1.02 2.14 -6.72
C VAL A 35 -2.20 2.46 -7.63
N TYR A 36 -3.41 2.37 -7.10
CA TYR A 36 -4.61 2.45 -7.90
C TYR A 36 -5.54 3.53 -7.32
N PRO A 37 -5.37 4.79 -7.77
CA PRO A 37 -6.26 5.86 -7.31
C PRO A 37 -7.65 5.74 -7.92
N ALA A 38 -8.67 6.12 -7.16
CA ALA A 38 -9.99 6.33 -7.72
C ALA A 38 -9.94 7.51 -8.71
N LYS A 39 -10.87 7.53 -9.63
CA LYS A 39 -10.90 8.55 -10.68
C LYS A 39 -10.94 9.96 -10.11
N ASP A 40 -11.65 10.15 -9.01
CA ASP A 40 -11.76 11.47 -8.36
C ASP A 40 -10.61 11.76 -7.37
N GLY A 41 -9.73 10.78 -7.14
CA GLY A 41 -8.59 10.93 -6.24
C GLY A 41 -8.93 10.91 -4.76
N LYS A 42 -10.19 10.71 -4.38
CA LYS A 42 -10.62 10.77 -2.97
C LYS A 42 -10.42 9.46 -2.22
N THR A 43 -10.22 8.37 -2.95
CA THR A 43 -9.84 7.09 -2.38
C THR A 43 -8.74 6.49 -3.23
N GLY A 44 -8.07 5.50 -2.68
CA GLY A 44 -7.06 4.78 -3.43
C GLY A 44 -6.74 3.48 -2.74
N THR A 45 -6.13 2.57 -3.48
CA THR A 45 -5.72 1.27 -2.97
C THR A 45 -4.31 1.01 -3.46
N CYS A 46 -3.47 0.54 -2.56
CA CYS A 46 -2.09 0.18 -2.88
C CYS A 46 -1.86 -1.28 -2.51
N LEU A 47 -1.08 -1.97 -3.33
CA LEU A 47 -0.66 -3.33 -3.04
C LEU A 47 0.80 -3.30 -2.63
N TRP A 48 1.08 -3.78 -1.43
CA TRP A 48 2.40 -3.77 -0.81
C TRP A 48 2.90 -5.18 -0.55
N GLU A 49 4.20 -5.27 -0.43
CA GLU A 49 4.87 -6.46 0.09
C GLU A 49 5.64 -6.06 1.34
N ALA A 50 5.45 -6.80 2.45
CA ALA A 50 6.07 -6.52 3.73
C ALA A 50 6.11 -7.79 4.57
N GLU A 51 6.81 -7.75 5.69
CA GLU A 51 6.84 -8.87 6.62
C GLU A 51 5.57 -9.01 7.43
N ASN A 52 4.91 -7.88 7.72
CA ASN A 52 3.64 -7.89 8.44
C ASN A 52 2.83 -6.64 8.10
N VAL A 53 1.55 -6.69 8.46
CA VAL A 53 0.60 -5.61 8.14
C VAL A 53 0.97 -4.33 8.91
N GLN A 54 1.44 -4.48 10.15
CA GLN A 54 1.73 -3.34 11.01
C GLN A 54 2.82 -2.43 10.44
N GLU A 55 3.81 -3.01 9.76
CA GLU A 55 4.86 -2.21 9.14
C GLU A 55 4.30 -1.26 8.09
N VAL A 56 3.37 -1.74 7.27
CA VAL A 56 2.72 -0.90 6.24
C VAL A 56 1.83 0.14 6.90
N GLN A 57 1.02 -0.30 7.87
CA GLN A 57 0.09 0.59 8.57
C GLN A 57 0.84 1.74 9.26
N GLN A 58 1.90 1.43 9.99
CA GLN A 58 2.67 2.44 10.72
C GLN A 58 3.39 3.38 9.76
N PHE A 59 3.94 2.85 8.68
CA PHE A 59 4.62 3.67 7.68
C PHE A 59 3.65 4.68 7.05
N LEU A 60 2.47 4.22 6.67
CA LEU A 60 1.46 5.08 6.04
C LEU A 60 0.88 6.09 7.02
N ASP A 61 0.61 5.68 8.26
CA ASP A 61 0.05 6.60 9.25
C ASP A 61 1.05 7.68 9.61
N LYS A 62 2.34 7.36 9.66
CA LYS A 62 3.39 8.34 9.93
C LYS A 62 3.55 9.33 8.78
N ASN A 63 3.52 8.85 7.55
CA ASN A 63 3.89 9.67 6.38
C ASN A 63 2.71 10.25 5.64
N ALA A 64 1.53 9.66 5.76
CA ALA A 64 0.33 10.08 5.03
C ALA A 64 -0.90 10.26 5.92
N GLY A 65 -0.78 10.04 7.23
CA GLY A 65 -1.92 10.10 8.15
C GLY A 65 -2.58 11.46 8.22
N GLN A 66 -1.84 12.54 7.94
CA GLN A 66 -2.41 13.87 7.92
C GLN A 66 -3.29 14.13 6.69
N PHE A 67 -3.16 13.32 5.65
CA PHE A 67 -3.91 13.50 4.40
C PHE A 67 -4.99 12.45 4.20
N ALA A 68 -4.91 11.32 4.89
CA ALA A 68 -5.80 10.19 4.66
C ALA A 68 -5.89 9.29 5.89
N LYS A 69 -7.01 8.60 6.00
CA LYS A 69 -7.13 7.45 6.89
C LYS A 69 -6.76 6.21 6.10
N ASN A 70 -5.80 5.46 6.62
CA ASN A 70 -5.25 4.30 5.95
C ASN A 70 -5.71 3.04 6.68
N PHE A 71 -6.19 2.07 5.91
CA PHE A 71 -6.62 0.80 6.46
C PHE A 71 -5.89 -0.33 5.73
N CYS A 72 -5.14 -1.13 6.46
CA CYS A 72 -4.31 -2.18 5.87
C CYS A 72 -4.77 -3.57 6.32
N TYR A 73 -4.67 -4.54 5.42
CA TYR A 73 -4.96 -5.92 5.74
C TYR A 73 -4.09 -6.85 4.90
N GLU A 74 -3.89 -8.06 5.43
CA GLU A 74 -3.16 -9.09 4.70
C GLU A 74 -4.02 -9.67 3.59
N VAL A 75 -3.44 -9.84 2.40
CA VAL A 75 -4.12 -10.46 1.26
C VAL A 75 -4.10 -11.97 1.42
N ASN A 76 -5.26 -12.60 1.22
CA ASN A 76 -5.33 -14.06 1.14
C ASN A 76 -4.92 -14.46 -0.28
N VAL A 77 -3.65 -14.84 -0.44
CA VAL A 77 -3.07 -15.12 -1.74
C VAL A 77 -3.74 -16.31 -2.42
N GLU A 78 -4.11 -17.32 -1.64
CA GLU A 78 -4.71 -18.54 -2.19
C GLU A 78 -6.07 -18.30 -2.83
N GLN A 79 -6.84 -17.34 -2.30
CA GLN A 79 -8.18 -17.04 -2.82
C GLN A 79 -8.21 -15.81 -3.70
N SER A 80 -7.08 -15.15 -3.92
CA SER A 80 -7.00 -13.98 -4.77
C SER A 80 -7.05 -14.35 -6.24
N VAL A 81 -7.57 -13.41 -7.03
CA VAL A 81 -7.61 -13.53 -8.49
C VAL A 81 -6.95 -12.27 -9.05
N GLY A 82 -6.08 -12.44 -10.02
CA GLY A 82 -5.48 -11.30 -10.72
C GLY A 82 -4.30 -10.65 -10.02
N LEU A 83 -3.66 -11.33 -9.09
CA LEU A 83 -2.45 -10.80 -8.48
C LEU A 83 -1.34 -10.68 -9.51
N PRO A 84 -0.46 -9.66 -9.36
CA PRO A 84 0.69 -9.56 -10.24
C PRO A 84 1.60 -10.77 -10.06
N LYS A 85 2.36 -11.08 -11.09
CA LYS A 85 3.37 -12.14 -11.01
C LYS A 85 4.54 -11.64 -10.18
N ILE A 86 4.59 -12.09 -8.95
CA ILE A 86 5.67 -11.77 -8.02
C ILE A 86 6.12 -13.07 -7.39
N GLN A 87 7.33 -13.07 -6.84
CA GLN A 87 7.94 -14.28 -6.31
C GLN A 87 7.56 -14.56 -4.87
N LEU A 88 6.30 -14.36 -4.53
CA LEU A 88 5.80 -14.63 -3.19
C LEU A 88 5.76 -16.12 -2.88
N ALA A 89 5.51 -16.94 -3.89
CA ALA A 89 5.47 -18.39 -3.68
C ALA A 89 6.78 -18.91 -3.14
N GLU A 90 7.88 -18.37 -3.63
CA GLU A 90 9.21 -18.75 -3.13
C GLU A 90 9.42 -18.30 -1.71
N ALA A 91 8.83 -17.18 -1.33
CA ALA A 91 8.95 -16.67 0.03
C ALA A 91 8.23 -17.53 1.05
N HIS A 92 7.33 -18.39 0.61
CA HIS A 92 6.59 -19.31 1.50
C HIS A 92 7.29 -20.64 1.67
N LEU A 93 8.33 -20.84 0.93
CA LEU A 93 9.09 -22.08 1.02
C LEU A 93 10.16 -21.99 2.10
#